data_3fa27e0e47dc1c87a20b950576fed46d
#
_entry.id   3fa27e0e47dc1c87a20b950576fed46d
#
_cell.length_a   1.000
_cell.length_b   1.000
_cell.length_c   1.000
_cell.angle_alpha   90.00
_cell.angle_beta   90.00
_cell.angle_gamma   90.00
#
_symmetry.space_group_name_H-M   'P 1'
#
loop_
_entity.id
_entity.type
_entity.pdbx_description
1 polymer ?
#
loop_
_entity_poly.entity_id
_entity_poly.type
_entity_poly.pdbx_seq_one_letter_code
_entity_poly.pdbx_strand_id
1 'polypeptide(L)'
;KRFKVEDLEEFYDGLRKACDKWNVDIVGGDTTSSFTGLAISFTCIGEADAKDIVYRNGAHETDLICVSGDLGAAYMGLQLLEREKSVYYQQIDTINKKIQKANA
;
A
#
# COMPACT_ATOMS: atom_id res chain seq x y z
N LYS A 1 -6.78 14.27 -11.53
CA LYS A 1 -6.75 13.03 -12.34
C LYS A 1 -7.90 12.16 -11.86
N ARG A 2 -8.72 11.67 -12.79
CA ARG A 2 -9.75 10.68 -12.46
C ARG A 2 -9.08 9.31 -12.46
N PHE A 3 -9.26 8.55 -11.41
CA PHE A 3 -8.92 7.13 -11.38
C PHE A 3 -9.90 6.37 -12.26
N LYS A 4 -9.41 5.40 -13.00
CA LYS A 4 -10.25 4.52 -13.80
C LYS A 4 -10.82 3.41 -12.90
N VAL A 5 -11.84 2.72 -13.38
CA VAL A 5 -12.44 1.59 -12.66
C VAL A 5 -11.40 0.47 -12.51
N GLU A 6 -10.61 0.24 -13.55
CA GLU A 6 -9.54 -0.77 -13.56
C GLU A 6 -8.51 -0.52 -12.46
N ASP A 7 -8.14 0.76 -12.20
CA ASP A 7 -7.22 1.12 -11.12
C ASP A 7 -7.78 0.75 -9.74
N LEU A 8 -9.11 0.87 -9.57
CA LEU A 8 -9.79 0.49 -8.33
C LEU A 8 -9.91 -1.04 -8.20
N GLU A 9 -10.18 -1.74 -9.29
CA GLU A 9 -10.21 -3.21 -9.30
C GLU A 9 -8.86 -3.79 -8.90
N GLU A 10 -7.76 -3.30 -9.47
CA GLU A 10 -6.40 -3.70 -9.09
C GLU A 10 -6.10 -3.41 -7.62
N PHE A 11 -6.55 -2.26 -7.11
CA PHE A 11 -6.41 -1.93 -5.70
C PHE A 11 -7.15 -2.95 -4.80
N TYR A 12 -8.40 -3.27 -5.11
CA TYR A 12 -9.18 -4.25 -4.34
C TYR A 12 -8.64 -5.67 -4.47
N ASP A 13 -8.05 -6.03 -5.60
CA ASP A 13 -7.37 -7.32 -5.77
C ASP A 13 -6.13 -7.41 -4.86
N GLY A 14 -5.37 -6.33 -4.76
CA GLY A 14 -4.27 -6.25 -3.82
C GLY A 14 -4.72 -6.37 -2.37
N LEU A 15 -5.81 -5.69 -2.02
CA LEU A 15 -6.42 -5.75 -0.69
C LEU A 15 -6.89 -7.17 -0.35
N ARG A 16 -7.60 -7.84 -1.25
CA ARG A 16 -8.03 -9.25 -1.07
C ARG A 16 -6.85 -10.18 -0.82
N LYS A 17 -5.80 -10.09 -1.64
CA LYS A 17 -4.59 -10.90 -1.45
C LYS A 17 -3.93 -10.69 -0.08
N ALA A 18 -3.93 -9.46 0.43
CA ALA A 18 -3.43 -9.18 1.77
C ALA A 18 -4.35 -9.78 2.84
N CYS A 19 -5.65 -9.66 2.69
CA CYS A 19 -6.64 -10.23 3.61
C CYS A 19 -6.55 -11.75 3.66
N ASP A 20 -6.46 -12.42 2.51
CA ASP A 20 -6.28 -13.87 2.40
C ASP A 20 -4.99 -14.34 3.11
N LYS A 21 -3.89 -13.60 2.90
CA LYS A 21 -2.61 -13.92 3.54
C LYS A 21 -2.66 -13.88 5.06
N TRP A 22 -3.43 -12.97 5.61
CA TRP A 22 -3.52 -12.73 7.06
C TRP A 22 -4.80 -13.25 7.69
N ASN A 23 -5.62 -13.98 6.92
CA ASN A 23 -6.92 -14.53 7.35
C ASN A 23 -7.82 -13.46 7.98
N VAL A 24 -8.00 -12.36 7.25
CA VAL A 24 -8.83 -11.21 7.65
C VAL A 24 -9.97 -11.07 6.65
N ASP A 25 -11.19 -10.88 7.15
CA ASP A 25 -12.36 -10.66 6.32
C ASP A 25 -12.59 -9.18 6.01
N ILE A 26 -12.95 -8.88 4.76
CA ILE A 26 -13.43 -7.55 4.38
C ILE A 26 -14.94 -7.50 4.69
N VAL A 27 -15.31 -6.76 5.74
CA VAL A 27 -16.69 -6.70 6.24
C VAL A 27 -17.47 -5.49 5.72
N GLY A 28 -16.80 -4.56 5.05
CA GLY A 28 -17.46 -3.38 4.49
C GLY A 28 -16.48 -2.39 3.90
N GLY A 29 -17.03 -1.33 3.35
CA GLY A 29 -16.29 -0.23 2.78
C GLY A 29 -17.20 0.74 2.05
N ASP A 30 -16.68 1.90 1.71
CA ASP A 30 -17.36 2.90 0.90
C ASP A 30 -16.37 3.57 -0.05
N THR A 31 -16.86 3.97 -1.21
CA THR A 31 -16.08 4.71 -2.20
C THR A 31 -16.83 5.97 -2.57
N THR A 32 -16.26 7.10 -2.27
CA THR A 32 -16.85 8.41 -2.55
C THR A 32 -15.87 9.33 -3.27
N SER A 33 -16.37 10.43 -3.81
CA SER A 33 -15.54 11.41 -4.48
C SER A 33 -14.80 12.30 -3.48
N SER A 34 -13.56 12.67 -3.84
CA SER A 34 -12.75 13.62 -3.08
C SER A 34 -12.35 14.80 -3.97
N PHE A 35 -12.37 16.00 -3.40
CA PHE A 35 -11.96 17.24 -4.09
C PHE A 35 -10.45 17.42 -4.12
N THR A 36 -9.72 16.81 -3.20
CA THR A 36 -8.28 17.08 -2.99
C THR A 36 -7.36 15.97 -3.50
N GLY A 37 -7.88 14.79 -3.80
CA GLY A 37 -7.09 13.65 -4.29
C GLY A 37 -7.55 12.33 -3.70
N LEU A 38 -6.73 11.29 -3.90
CA LEU A 38 -7.00 9.97 -3.34
C LEU A 38 -6.71 9.96 -1.85
N ALA A 39 -7.69 9.57 -1.06
CA ALA A 39 -7.54 9.25 0.36
C ALA A 39 -8.04 7.83 0.60
N ILE A 40 -7.26 7.02 1.28
CA ILE A 40 -7.61 5.66 1.64
C ILE A 40 -7.52 5.53 3.15
N SER A 41 -8.59 5.03 3.77
CA SER A 41 -8.64 4.78 5.22
C SER A 41 -8.97 3.31 5.45
N PHE A 42 -8.23 2.68 6.34
CA PHE A 42 -8.49 1.31 6.79
C PHE A 42 -8.85 1.32 8.27
N THR A 43 -9.91 0.61 8.61
CA THR A 43 -10.28 0.32 9.98
C THR A 43 -10.19 -1.19 10.18
N CYS A 44 -9.34 -1.63 11.09
CA CYS A 44 -9.22 -3.04 11.47
C CYS A 44 -9.89 -3.25 12.82
N ILE A 45 -10.76 -4.25 12.88
CA ILE A 45 -11.44 -4.65 14.11
C ILE A 45 -11.00 -6.08 14.42
N GLY A 46 -10.60 -6.33 15.65
CA GLY A 46 -10.21 -7.65 16.13
C GLY A 46 -10.81 -7.93 17.49
N GLU A 47 -10.85 -9.21 17.84
CA GLU A 47 -11.28 -9.71 19.13
C GLU A 47 -10.18 -10.58 19.74
N ALA A 48 -9.92 -10.40 21.01
CA ALA A 48 -8.95 -11.20 21.76
C ALA A 48 -9.39 -11.32 23.23
N ASP A 49 -8.94 -12.36 23.91
CA ASP A 49 -9.10 -12.45 25.36
C ASP A 49 -8.39 -11.28 26.04
N ALA A 50 -9.00 -10.73 27.09
CA ALA A 50 -8.47 -9.56 27.79
C ALA A 50 -7.04 -9.78 28.33
N LYS A 51 -6.67 -11.02 28.65
CA LYS A 51 -5.32 -11.42 29.12
C LYS A 51 -4.26 -11.37 28.01
N ASP A 52 -4.68 -11.45 26.74
CA ASP A 52 -3.80 -11.51 25.57
C ASP A 52 -3.63 -10.15 24.89
N ILE A 53 -4.35 -9.14 25.39
CA ILE A 53 -4.25 -7.77 24.87
C ILE A 53 -2.96 -7.14 25.38
N VAL A 54 -2.11 -6.74 24.44
CA VAL A 54 -0.88 -6.00 24.72
C VAL A 54 -1.10 -4.52 24.49
N TYR A 55 -0.90 -3.72 25.53
CA TYR A 55 -1.00 -2.28 25.45
C TYR A 55 0.36 -1.63 25.14
N ARG A 56 0.32 -0.38 24.70
CA ARG A 56 1.53 0.41 24.41
C ARG A 56 2.29 0.89 25.66
N ASN A 57 1.73 0.66 26.82
CA ASN A 57 2.30 0.98 28.14
C ASN A 57 2.67 -0.32 28.86
N GLY A 58 3.40 -0.22 29.95
CA GLY A 58 3.74 -1.35 30.80
C GLY A 58 5.14 -1.93 30.61
N ALA A 59 5.97 -1.31 29.76
CA ALA A 59 7.38 -1.68 29.68
C ALA A 59 8.14 -1.28 30.97
N HIS A 60 9.03 -2.16 31.39
CA HIS A 60 9.87 -1.99 32.59
C HIS A 60 11.36 -1.97 32.23
N GLU A 61 12.18 -1.51 33.17
CA GLU A 61 13.63 -1.64 33.07
C GLU A 61 13.99 -3.13 32.94
N THR A 62 14.89 -3.46 32.06
CA THR A 62 15.33 -4.83 31.72
C THR A 62 14.45 -5.61 30.75
N ASP A 63 13.32 -5.09 30.32
CA ASP A 63 12.54 -5.71 29.25
C ASP A 63 13.33 -5.75 27.93
N LEU A 64 13.20 -6.86 27.21
CA LEU A 64 13.82 -7.01 25.90
C LEU A 64 12.97 -6.35 24.81
N ILE A 65 13.61 -5.54 24.00
CA ILE A 65 12.97 -4.98 22.80
C ILE A 65 13.03 -6.01 21.68
N CYS A 66 11.86 -6.56 21.33
CA CYS A 66 11.74 -7.53 20.25
C CYS A 66 11.09 -6.89 19.02
N VAL A 67 11.56 -7.27 17.84
CA VAL A 67 11.00 -6.82 16.56
C VAL A 67 10.66 -8.04 15.73
N SER A 68 9.50 -8.02 15.10
CA SER A 68 9.07 -9.03 14.13
C SER A 68 9.20 -8.48 12.71
N GLY A 69 9.61 -9.33 11.75
CA GLY A 69 9.81 -8.96 10.36
C GLY A 69 11.12 -8.22 10.10
N ASP A 70 11.26 -7.71 8.88
CA ASP A 70 12.47 -7.03 8.42
C ASP A 70 12.34 -5.52 8.59
N LEU A 71 13.21 -4.91 9.41
CA LEU A 71 13.25 -3.47 9.60
C LEU A 71 13.66 -2.77 8.30
N GLY A 72 12.81 -1.85 7.85
CA GLY A 72 13.08 -1.06 6.65
C GLY A 72 12.75 -1.74 5.33
N ALA A 73 12.34 -3.02 5.30
CA ALA A 73 12.00 -3.74 4.07
C ALA A 73 10.88 -3.06 3.28
N ALA A 74 9.85 -2.58 3.96
CA ALA A 74 8.75 -1.85 3.32
C ALA A 74 9.21 -0.54 2.64
N TYR A 75 10.11 0.20 3.29
CA TYR A 75 10.69 1.41 2.73
C TYR A 75 11.56 1.09 1.50
N MET A 76 12.41 0.08 1.60
CA MET A 76 13.26 -0.34 0.48
C MET A 76 12.43 -0.84 -0.70
N GLY A 77 11.36 -1.59 -0.43
CA GLY A 77 10.40 -2.03 -1.46
C GLY A 77 9.74 -0.84 -2.17
N LEU A 78 9.32 0.17 -1.43
CA LEU A 78 8.78 1.41 -2.00
C LEU A 78 9.79 2.11 -2.90
N GLN A 79 11.05 2.26 -2.45
CA GLN A 79 12.11 2.90 -3.24
C GLN A 79 12.37 2.15 -4.56
N LEU A 80 12.34 0.82 -4.55
CA LEU A 80 12.48 0.02 -5.76
C LEU A 80 11.32 0.26 -6.73
N LEU A 81 10.08 0.22 -6.25
CA LEU A 81 8.89 0.47 -7.05
C LEU A 81 8.88 1.87 -7.67
N GLU A 82 9.27 2.89 -6.91
CA GLU A 82 9.36 4.27 -7.41
C GLU A 82 10.44 4.41 -8.49
N ARG A 83 11.57 3.73 -8.33
CA ARG A 83 12.64 3.69 -9.33
C ARG A 83 12.17 3.01 -10.61
N GLU A 84 11.54 1.86 -10.54
CA GLU A 84 10.99 1.15 -11.70
C GLU A 84 9.97 2.01 -12.45
N LYS A 85 9.07 2.65 -11.73
CA LYS A 85 8.10 3.59 -12.28
C LYS A 85 8.76 4.75 -13.01
N SER A 86 9.80 5.34 -12.44
CA SER A 86 10.58 6.42 -13.06
C SER A 86 11.24 5.99 -14.36
N VAL A 87 11.87 4.81 -14.38
CA VAL A 87 12.51 4.24 -15.58
C VAL A 87 11.47 4.00 -16.68
N TYR A 88 10.32 3.44 -16.34
CA TYR A 88 9.23 3.18 -17.27
C TYR A 88 8.74 4.46 -17.96
N TYR A 89 8.50 5.53 -17.20
CA TYR A 89 8.07 6.81 -17.78
C TYR A 89 9.13 7.45 -18.67
N GLN A 90 10.41 7.35 -18.31
CA GLN A 90 11.51 7.86 -19.16
C GLN A 90 11.59 7.11 -20.49
N GLN A 91 11.36 5.80 -20.50
CA GLN A 91 11.31 5.00 -21.71
C GLN A 91 10.16 5.42 -22.63
N ILE A 92 8.95 5.62 -22.08
CA ILE A 92 7.78 6.07 -22.84
C ILE A 92 8.05 7.45 -23.46
N ASP A 93 8.57 8.39 -22.69
CA ASP A 93 8.88 9.74 -23.20
C ASP A 93 9.90 9.70 -24.34
N THR A 94 10.91 8.84 -24.24
CA THR A 94 11.91 8.62 -25.28
C THR A 94 11.29 8.05 -26.55
N ILE A 95 10.38 7.07 -26.43
CA ILE A 95 9.66 6.48 -27.57
C ILE A 95 8.78 7.53 -28.24
N ASN A 96 8.02 8.30 -27.48
CA ASN A 96 7.14 9.35 -28.00
C ASN A 96 7.93 10.41 -28.78
N LYS A 97 9.09 10.84 -28.29
CA LYS A 97 9.98 11.78 -28.98
C LYS A 97 10.52 11.19 -30.30
N LYS A 98 10.81 9.90 -30.34
CA LYS A 98 11.23 9.24 -31.60
C LYS A 98 10.11 9.17 -32.62
N ILE A 99 8.89 8.86 -32.21
CA ILE A 99 7.71 8.83 -33.08
C ILE A 99 7.43 10.23 -33.66
N GLN A 100 7.46 11.25 -32.84
CA GLN A 100 7.27 12.63 -33.31
C GLN A 100 8.29 13.05 -34.34
N LYS A 101 9.58 12.68 -34.16
CA LYS A 101 10.64 12.94 -35.13
C LYS A 101 10.49 12.14 -36.45
N ALA A 102 9.89 10.99 -36.43
CA ALA A 102 9.66 10.17 -37.62
C ALA A 102 8.46 10.65 -38.45
N ASN A 103 7.55 11.38 -37.83
CA ASN A 103 6.33 11.93 -38.47
C ASN A 103 6.46 13.42 -38.90
N ALA A 104 7.63 14.02 -38.68
CA ALA A 104 7.96 15.39 -39.09
C ALA A 104 8.87 15.42 -40.33
#